data_1c52fe750535593b5c43ecf0332deeb8
#
_entry.id   1c52fe750535593b5c43ecf0332deeb8
#
_cell.length_a   1.000
_cell.length_b   1.000
_cell.length_c   1.000
_cell.angle_alpha   90.00
_cell.angle_beta   90.00
_cell.angle_gamma   90.00
#
_symmetry.space_group_name_H-M   'P 1'
#
loop_
_entity.id
_entity.type
_entity.pdbx_description
1 polymer ?
#
loop_
_entity_poly.entity_id
_entity_poly.type
_entity_poly.pdbx_seq_one_letter_code
_entity_poly.pdbx_strand_id
1 'polypeptide(L)'
;MDKELLHLQQYLHLHPVLEKDKKYRIAYVSLVKYICDKNAKRDKWNKGMMSLFKQCLMPNEDIIAVEIDAKNNIVFGGKNSRFLKYRFQKYRYMLLFDCLFSCAFDDKKKGKGVLDDVCRLFPRNAKKLSNMFDAFYDEDYAFVKNEAPTILNIYEIICNNRKFMLLPEKRIMITANMSAGKSTLLNALAGKKVNKTQNDTCTAKIHYLMNKAGEDRFSYELDYDLELNASQEVLMDDNADNSSLEIYVGTRFRSISEISNKVCFIDTPGVNSSQNKEHRELTDSTISDENCDLLIYLLNGENIGTDDDIKHLRFVAENYHGEIVFLINKLDRFKKDVDSVPATLKKVAEDLTKIGYENPHVYPISAYAAYLAKMSMNGEELTEDEIDDLDFRKRKLSREEFQYHRYYDVETPEIDENDELGVLLRNSGILSFEKIIY
;
A
#
# COMPACT_ATOMS: atom_id res chain seq x y z
N MET A 1 16.75 -1.79 1.71
CA MET A 1 15.98 -0.57 1.35
C MET A 1 14.93 -0.34 2.40
N ASP A 2 14.40 0.85 2.57
CA ASP A 2 13.36 1.11 3.56
C ASP A 2 11.98 0.74 2.98
N LYS A 3 11.31 -0.27 3.57
CA LYS A 3 9.99 -0.76 3.16
C LYS A 3 8.92 0.34 3.29
N GLU A 4 9.10 1.30 4.20
CA GLU A 4 8.21 2.45 4.39
C GLU A 4 8.00 3.28 3.11
N LEU A 5 8.95 3.28 2.17
CA LEU A 5 8.84 3.99 0.90
C LEU A 5 7.69 3.48 0.02
N LEU A 6 7.27 2.22 0.23
CA LEU A 6 6.16 1.61 -0.51
C LEU A 6 4.80 2.26 -0.21
N HIS A 7 4.70 2.96 0.91
CA HIS A 7 3.51 3.73 1.27
C HIS A 7 3.40 5.09 0.57
N LEU A 8 4.46 5.53 -0.13
CA LEU A 8 4.47 6.87 -0.73
C LEU A 8 3.62 6.96 -2.00
N GLN A 9 2.78 7.99 -2.08
CA GLN A 9 2.30 8.50 -3.35
C GLN A 9 3.48 9.15 -4.09
N GLN A 10 3.73 8.74 -5.33
CA GLN A 10 4.85 9.26 -6.12
C GLN A 10 4.61 10.71 -6.54
N TYR A 11 5.53 11.60 -6.20
CA TYR A 11 5.51 13.01 -6.62
C TYR A 11 6.71 13.38 -7.52
N LEU A 12 7.74 12.55 -7.52
CA LEU A 12 8.99 12.87 -8.25
C LEU A 12 8.80 12.86 -9.78
N HIS A 13 7.80 12.16 -10.30
CA HIS A 13 7.44 12.22 -11.71
C HIS A 13 6.88 13.58 -12.15
N LEU A 14 6.38 14.38 -11.20
CA LEU A 14 5.91 15.76 -11.40
C LEU A 14 6.98 16.80 -11.09
N HIS A 15 8.17 16.35 -10.65
CA HIS A 15 9.18 17.23 -10.13
C HIS A 15 9.71 18.23 -11.18
N PRO A 16 9.70 19.55 -10.91
CA PRO A 16 10.00 20.56 -11.93
C PRO A 16 11.46 20.53 -12.42
N VAL A 17 12.34 19.82 -11.72
CA VAL A 17 13.72 19.60 -12.12
C VAL A 17 13.84 18.59 -13.30
N LEU A 18 12.83 17.76 -13.55
CA LEU A 18 12.82 16.83 -14.67
C LEU A 18 12.92 17.51 -16.05
N GLU A 19 12.39 18.74 -16.16
CA GLU A 19 12.49 19.56 -17.37
C GLU A 19 13.91 20.10 -17.63
N LYS A 20 14.87 19.87 -16.72
CA LYS A 20 16.23 20.38 -16.83
C LYS A 20 17.20 19.38 -17.45
N ASP A 21 18.33 19.93 -17.96
CA ASP A 21 19.39 19.11 -18.49
C ASP A 21 19.97 18.17 -17.40
N LYS A 22 20.56 17.07 -17.87
CA LYS A 22 21.15 16.03 -17.03
C LYS A 22 22.13 16.58 -15.97
N LYS A 23 23.00 17.53 -16.36
CA LYS A 23 23.97 18.12 -15.42
C LYS A 23 23.29 18.88 -14.28
N TYR A 24 22.19 19.55 -14.60
CA TYR A 24 21.41 20.24 -13.58
C TYR A 24 20.74 19.28 -12.61
N ARG A 25 20.14 18.19 -13.11
CA ARG A 25 19.49 17.16 -12.30
C ARG A 25 20.48 16.49 -11.36
N ILE A 26 21.65 16.11 -11.85
CA ILE A 26 22.74 15.55 -11.02
C ILE A 26 23.15 16.55 -9.93
N ALA A 27 23.37 17.82 -10.29
CA ALA A 27 23.75 18.83 -9.33
C ALA A 27 22.66 19.08 -8.27
N TYR A 28 21.38 19.06 -8.65
CA TYR A 28 20.26 19.21 -7.74
C TYR A 28 20.20 18.06 -6.73
N VAL A 29 20.18 16.82 -7.19
CA VAL A 29 20.12 15.64 -6.31
C VAL A 29 21.35 15.56 -5.41
N SER A 30 22.54 15.91 -5.94
CA SER A 30 23.76 15.97 -5.14
C SER A 30 23.70 17.03 -4.04
N LEU A 31 23.04 18.16 -4.30
CA LEU A 31 22.84 19.20 -3.30
C LEU A 31 21.82 18.77 -2.22
N VAL A 32 20.69 18.14 -2.62
CA VAL A 32 19.74 17.54 -1.68
C VAL A 32 20.46 16.56 -0.77
N LYS A 33 21.23 15.63 -1.36
CA LYS A 33 22.00 14.64 -0.58
C LYS A 33 22.98 15.31 0.39
N TYR A 34 23.72 16.34 -0.04
CA TYR A 34 24.66 17.06 0.82
C TYR A 34 23.96 17.64 2.06
N ILE A 35 22.83 18.32 1.88
CA ILE A 35 22.06 18.90 2.98
C ILE A 35 21.50 17.81 3.89
N CYS A 36 20.92 16.76 3.32
CA CYS A 36 20.33 15.66 4.07
C CYS A 36 21.39 14.86 4.85
N ASP A 37 22.53 14.54 4.25
CA ASP A 37 23.62 13.82 4.93
C ASP A 37 24.18 14.60 6.14
N LYS A 38 24.18 15.91 6.06
CA LYS A 38 24.60 16.78 7.16
C LYS A 38 23.62 16.71 8.33
N ASN A 39 22.32 16.59 8.05
CA ASN A 39 21.24 16.65 9.05
C ASN A 39 20.76 15.26 9.49
N ALA A 40 20.86 14.21 8.66
CA ALA A 40 20.33 12.87 8.93
C ALA A 40 21.14 11.72 8.27
N LYS A 41 22.46 11.77 8.23
CA LYS A 41 23.33 10.85 7.47
C LYS A 41 23.11 9.35 7.73
N ARG A 42 22.68 8.96 8.92
CA ARG A 42 22.51 7.55 9.33
C ARG A 42 21.05 7.07 9.25
N ASP A 43 20.13 7.93 8.89
CA ASP A 43 18.73 7.64 8.84
C ASP A 43 18.43 6.69 7.65
N LYS A 44 17.68 5.59 7.91
CA LYS A 44 17.24 4.66 6.87
C LYS A 44 16.32 5.33 5.86
N TRP A 45 15.39 6.16 6.37
CA TRP A 45 14.46 6.93 5.55
C TRP A 45 15.19 7.83 4.55
N ASN A 46 16.16 8.63 5.03
CA ASN A 46 16.96 9.47 4.15
C ASN A 46 17.69 8.68 3.06
N LYS A 47 18.26 7.53 3.41
CA LYS A 47 18.92 6.66 2.40
C LYS A 47 17.94 6.17 1.34
N GLY A 48 16.75 5.76 1.76
CA GLY A 48 15.69 5.33 0.86
C GLY A 48 15.24 6.47 -0.06
N MET A 49 14.95 7.65 0.49
CA MET A 49 14.59 8.84 -0.28
C MET A 49 15.67 9.22 -1.30
N MET A 50 16.94 9.15 -0.93
CA MET A 50 18.04 9.40 -1.87
C MET A 50 18.10 8.38 -3.00
N SER A 51 17.76 7.11 -2.74
CA SER A 51 17.62 6.10 -3.78
C SER A 51 16.49 6.45 -4.75
N LEU A 52 15.32 6.87 -4.23
CA LEU A 52 14.19 7.33 -5.05
C LEU A 52 14.56 8.56 -5.91
N PHE A 53 15.21 9.56 -5.34
CA PHE A 53 15.68 10.74 -6.09
C PHE A 53 16.64 10.34 -7.22
N LYS A 54 17.59 9.43 -6.93
CA LYS A 54 18.51 8.93 -7.94
C LYS A 54 17.76 8.22 -9.06
N GLN A 55 16.88 7.30 -8.73
CA GLN A 55 16.14 6.51 -9.71
C GLN A 55 15.21 7.37 -10.58
N CYS A 56 14.49 8.32 -9.98
CA CYS A 56 13.52 9.13 -10.70
C CYS A 56 14.15 10.32 -11.47
N LEU A 57 15.12 11.02 -10.87
CA LEU A 57 15.63 12.28 -11.42
C LEU A 57 16.94 12.12 -12.19
N MET A 58 17.74 11.09 -11.90
CA MET A 58 19.04 10.89 -12.53
C MET A 58 19.41 9.39 -12.72
N PRO A 59 18.54 8.62 -13.39
CA PRO A 59 18.78 7.19 -13.60
C PRO A 59 20.13 6.97 -14.29
N ASN A 60 20.85 5.94 -13.86
CA ASN A 60 22.16 5.54 -14.40
C ASN A 60 23.29 6.58 -14.20
N GLU A 61 23.11 7.54 -13.28
CA GLU A 61 24.11 8.56 -13.01
C GLU A 61 24.58 8.50 -11.54
N ASP A 62 25.80 9.01 -11.31
CA ASP A 62 26.37 9.07 -9.97
C ASP A 62 26.23 10.45 -9.35
N ILE A 63 26.07 10.44 -8.04
CA ILE A 63 26.06 11.63 -7.22
C ILE A 63 27.49 12.21 -7.18
N ILE A 64 27.61 13.50 -7.42
CA ILE A 64 28.89 14.21 -7.37
C ILE A 64 29.12 14.84 -6.00
N ALA A 65 30.38 14.95 -5.60
CA ALA A 65 30.74 15.59 -4.35
C ALA A 65 30.32 17.08 -4.35
N VAL A 66 29.69 17.52 -3.27
CA VAL A 66 29.25 18.90 -3.06
C VAL A 66 29.96 19.47 -1.85
N GLU A 67 30.48 20.70 -1.97
CA GLU A 67 31.03 21.48 -0.90
C GLU A 67 30.42 22.90 -0.93
N ILE A 68 30.30 23.52 0.22
CA ILE A 68 29.90 24.93 0.33
C ILE A 68 31.07 25.70 0.87
N ASP A 69 31.61 26.63 0.06
CA ASP A 69 32.75 27.44 0.43
C ASP A 69 32.42 28.52 1.52
N ALA A 70 33.41 29.14 2.06
CA ALA A 70 33.27 30.19 3.09
C ALA A 70 32.42 31.41 2.63
N LYS A 71 32.20 31.58 1.33
CA LYS A 71 31.35 32.63 0.73
C LYS A 71 29.96 32.10 0.37
N ASN A 72 29.57 30.88 0.84
CA ASN A 72 28.35 30.21 0.54
C ASN A 72 28.12 29.91 -0.97
N ASN A 73 29.21 29.75 -1.75
CA ASN A 73 29.11 29.25 -3.11
C ASN A 73 29.08 27.70 -3.11
N ILE A 74 28.32 27.13 -4.03
CA ILE A 74 28.25 25.69 -4.19
C ILE A 74 29.36 25.24 -5.11
N VAL A 75 30.17 24.29 -4.68
CA VAL A 75 31.27 23.68 -5.41
C VAL A 75 30.86 22.24 -5.74
N PHE A 76 30.79 21.91 -7.01
CA PHE A 76 30.47 20.58 -7.50
C PHE A 76 31.71 19.92 -8.11
N GLY A 77 32.15 18.79 -7.54
CA GLY A 77 33.32 18.07 -8.03
C GLY A 77 34.58 18.93 -8.11
N GLY A 78 34.81 19.80 -7.14
CA GLY A 78 35.94 20.72 -7.10
C GLY A 78 35.82 21.96 -7.99
N LYS A 79 34.72 22.12 -8.74
CA LYS A 79 34.48 23.29 -9.61
C LYS A 79 33.45 24.24 -8.98
N ASN A 80 33.84 25.48 -8.79
CA ASN A 80 32.93 26.53 -8.30
C ASN A 80 31.91 26.88 -9.39
N SER A 81 30.61 26.79 -9.05
CA SER A 81 29.53 27.05 -9.99
C SER A 81 28.55 28.11 -9.48
N ARG A 82 29.00 29.39 -9.53
CA ARG A 82 28.12 30.54 -9.22
C ARG A 82 26.85 30.54 -10.09
N PHE A 83 26.96 30.07 -11.34
CA PHE A 83 25.85 29.98 -12.29
C PHE A 83 24.80 29.00 -11.83
N LEU A 84 25.16 27.82 -11.30
CA LEU A 84 24.21 26.85 -10.78
C LEU A 84 23.47 27.36 -9.55
N LYS A 85 24.14 28.04 -8.63
CA LYS A 85 23.50 28.67 -7.46
C LYS A 85 22.39 29.64 -7.89
N TYR A 86 22.62 30.44 -8.92
CA TYR A 86 21.60 31.35 -9.46
C TYR A 86 20.42 30.58 -10.08
N ARG A 87 20.70 29.51 -10.81
CA ARG A 87 19.65 28.65 -11.37
C ARG A 87 18.82 27.93 -10.31
N PHE A 88 19.39 27.53 -9.19
CA PHE A 88 18.67 26.92 -8.06
C PHE A 88 17.74 27.89 -7.33
N GLN A 89 17.92 29.18 -7.47
CA GLN A 89 17.03 30.19 -6.90
C GLN A 89 15.56 29.96 -7.28
N LYS A 90 15.30 29.47 -8.49
CA LYS A 90 13.94 29.15 -8.95
C LYS A 90 13.33 27.98 -8.18
N TYR A 91 14.14 27.01 -7.78
CA TYR A 91 13.69 25.78 -7.12
C TYR A 91 13.99 25.75 -5.62
N ARG A 92 14.25 26.90 -4.99
CA ARG A 92 14.60 26.99 -3.58
C ARG A 92 13.57 26.40 -2.62
N TYR A 93 12.27 26.51 -2.96
CA TYR A 93 11.18 25.96 -2.15
C TYR A 93 11.07 24.45 -2.31
N MET A 94 11.23 23.94 -3.54
CA MET A 94 11.32 22.50 -3.76
C MET A 94 12.53 21.90 -3.03
N LEU A 95 13.70 22.54 -3.13
CA LEU A 95 14.89 22.10 -2.40
C LEU A 95 14.65 22.03 -0.88
N LEU A 96 13.96 23.02 -0.33
CA LEU A 96 13.57 23.00 1.09
C LEU A 96 12.64 21.82 1.40
N PHE A 97 11.58 21.64 0.63
CA PHE A 97 10.60 20.57 0.86
C PHE A 97 11.20 19.18 0.66
N ASP A 98 12.00 18.97 -0.37
CA ASP A 98 12.69 17.70 -0.61
C ASP A 98 13.63 17.33 0.53
N CYS A 99 14.42 18.31 1.02
CA CYS A 99 15.31 18.07 2.15
C CYS A 99 14.53 17.84 3.46
N LEU A 100 13.46 18.60 3.72
CA LEU A 100 12.62 18.41 4.92
C LEU A 100 11.95 17.06 4.90
N PHE A 101 11.34 16.67 3.77
CA PHE A 101 10.67 15.40 3.64
C PHE A 101 11.64 14.21 3.74
N SER A 102 12.87 14.38 3.21
CA SER A 102 13.88 13.32 3.23
C SER A 102 14.57 13.10 4.57
N CYS A 103 14.57 14.08 5.49
CA CYS A 103 15.33 13.91 6.73
C CYS A 103 14.72 14.52 7.99
N ALA A 104 13.55 15.15 7.91
CA ALA A 104 12.95 15.80 9.05
C ALA A 104 11.41 15.92 8.97
N PHE A 105 10.72 15.06 8.21
CA PHE A 105 9.29 15.20 8.01
C PHE A 105 8.47 15.05 9.31
N ASP A 106 9.00 14.31 10.27
CA ASP A 106 8.40 13.97 11.56
C ASP A 106 8.70 14.97 12.67
N ASP A 107 9.78 15.77 12.54
CA ASP A 107 10.27 16.65 13.63
C ASP A 107 10.67 18.04 13.13
N LYS A 108 9.85 19.05 13.45
CA LYS A 108 10.11 20.47 13.13
C LYS A 108 11.44 20.97 13.73
N LYS A 109 11.92 20.42 14.85
CA LYS A 109 13.19 20.82 15.47
C LYS A 109 14.38 20.33 14.65
N LYS A 110 14.34 19.08 14.17
CA LYS A 110 15.36 18.56 13.23
C LYS A 110 15.38 19.37 11.94
N GLY A 111 14.20 19.74 11.44
CA GLY A 111 14.05 20.54 10.22
C GLY A 111 14.71 21.93 10.27
N LYS A 112 14.95 22.51 11.45
CA LYS A 112 15.64 23.81 11.58
C LYS A 112 17.05 23.79 11.00
N GLY A 113 17.78 22.69 11.15
CA GLY A 113 19.10 22.54 10.55
C GLY A 113 19.07 22.60 9.02
N VAL A 114 18.05 21.97 8.43
CA VAL A 114 17.78 22.02 6.98
C VAL A 114 17.46 23.46 6.55
N LEU A 115 16.56 24.15 7.27
CA LEU A 115 16.20 25.54 7.00
C LEU A 115 17.44 26.44 7.02
N ASP A 116 18.30 26.31 8.05
CA ASP A 116 19.51 27.10 8.18
C ASP A 116 20.46 26.91 7.01
N ASP A 117 20.63 25.64 6.55
CA ASP A 117 21.49 25.35 5.42
C ASP A 117 20.94 25.93 4.11
N VAL A 118 19.65 25.81 3.88
CA VAL A 118 18.99 26.39 2.69
C VAL A 118 18.99 27.93 2.75
N CYS A 119 18.78 28.53 3.91
CA CYS A 119 18.87 29.99 4.09
C CYS A 119 20.28 30.54 3.83
N ARG A 120 21.34 29.81 4.22
CA ARG A 120 22.74 30.19 3.89
C ARG A 120 22.97 30.20 2.37
N LEU A 121 22.34 29.32 1.64
CA LEU A 121 22.43 29.33 0.17
C LEU A 121 21.67 30.50 -0.45
N PHE A 122 20.51 30.86 0.13
CA PHE A 122 19.63 31.91 -0.40
C PHE A 122 19.31 33.01 0.63
N PRO A 123 20.30 33.76 1.12
CA PRO A 123 20.12 34.67 2.24
C PRO A 123 19.11 35.80 1.98
N ARG A 124 18.97 36.22 0.71
CA ARG A 124 17.95 37.23 0.32
C ARG A 124 16.52 36.75 0.45
N ASN A 125 16.31 35.41 0.52
CA ASN A 125 15.01 34.75 0.62
C ASN A 125 14.77 34.16 2.01
N ALA A 126 15.61 34.36 2.99
CA ALA A 126 15.55 33.69 4.30
C ALA A 126 14.17 33.83 4.97
N LYS A 127 13.57 35.05 4.96
CA LYS A 127 12.21 35.25 5.51
C LYS A 127 11.15 34.43 4.81
N LYS A 128 11.18 34.36 3.46
CA LYS A 128 10.21 33.58 2.68
C LYS A 128 10.43 32.07 2.86
N LEU A 129 11.68 31.62 2.97
CA LEU A 129 12.04 30.23 3.28
C LEU A 129 11.58 29.85 4.68
N SER A 130 11.70 30.73 5.67
CA SER A 130 11.16 30.48 7.01
C SER A 130 9.65 30.32 7.00
N ASN A 131 8.91 31.15 6.27
CA ASN A 131 7.47 31.01 6.14
C ASN A 131 7.08 29.70 5.39
N MET A 132 7.85 29.30 4.38
CA MET A 132 7.65 28.01 3.67
C MET A 132 7.97 26.83 4.58
N PHE A 133 8.97 26.94 5.43
CA PHE A 133 9.28 25.94 6.45
C PHE A 133 8.13 25.77 7.44
N ASP A 134 7.55 26.86 7.92
CA ASP A 134 6.38 26.80 8.78
C ASP A 134 5.19 26.19 8.03
N ALA A 135 4.93 26.63 6.79
CA ALA A 135 3.88 26.06 5.95
C ALA A 135 4.03 24.54 5.74
N PHE A 136 5.25 24.00 5.65
CA PHE A 136 5.47 22.56 5.51
C PHE A 136 4.95 21.76 6.72
N TYR A 137 5.13 22.27 7.93
CA TYR A 137 4.68 21.57 9.15
C TYR A 137 3.23 21.89 9.52
N ASP A 138 2.78 23.12 9.25
CA ASP A 138 1.47 23.63 9.62
C ASP A 138 0.43 23.44 8.49
N GLU A 139 0.89 22.97 7.30
CA GLU A 139 0.08 22.68 6.11
C GLU A 139 -0.71 23.89 5.58
N ASP A 140 -0.03 25.03 5.51
CA ASP A 140 -0.64 26.26 5.01
C ASP A 140 -0.73 26.31 3.47
N TYR A 141 -1.73 25.62 2.93
CA TYR A 141 -2.01 25.58 1.48
C TYR A 141 -2.28 26.94 0.90
N ALA A 142 -2.93 27.84 1.66
CA ALA A 142 -3.26 29.17 1.19
C ALA A 142 -1.99 30.01 0.98
N PHE A 143 -1.04 29.93 1.90
CA PHE A 143 0.24 30.60 1.78
C PHE A 143 1.05 30.07 0.58
N VAL A 144 1.16 28.74 0.43
CA VAL A 144 1.90 28.12 -0.67
C VAL A 144 1.26 28.45 -2.02
N LYS A 145 -0.07 28.42 -2.12
CA LYS A 145 -0.81 28.83 -3.33
C LYS A 145 -0.48 30.26 -3.76
N ASN A 146 -0.36 31.17 -2.81
CA ASN A 146 -0.05 32.57 -3.10
C ASN A 146 1.43 32.82 -3.42
N GLU A 147 2.36 32.18 -2.69
CA GLU A 147 3.80 32.43 -2.83
C GLU A 147 4.45 31.58 -3.93
N ALA A 148 3.96 30.37 -4.18
CA ALA A 148 4.55 29.41 -5.10
C ALA A 148 3.49 28.51 -5.80
N PRO A 149 2.55 29.07 -6.56
CA PRO A 149 1.43 28.33 -7.15
C PRO A 149 1.87 27.17 -8.08
N THR A 150 3.03 27.28 -8.69
CA THR A 150 3.56 26.27 -9.63
C THR A 150 3.98 24.96 -8.97
N ILE A 151 4.14 24.92 -7.67
CA ILE A 151 4.48 23.71 -6.93
C ILE A 151 3.38 23.27 -5.96
N LEU A 152 2.22 23.89 -6.01
CA LEU A 152 1.12 23.61 -5.07
C LEU A 152 0.72 22.14 -5.10
N ASN A 153 0.51 21.58 -6.28
CA ASN A 153 0.15 20.16 -6.44
C ASN A 153 1.18 19.21 -5.80
N ILE A 154 2.46 19.49 -6.01
CA ILE A 154 3.53 18.67 -5.40
C ILE A 154 3.54 18.85 -3.88
N TYR A 155 3.35 20.08 -3.40
CA TYR A 155 3.25 20.37 -1.99
C TYR A 155 2.09 19.62 -1.32
N GLU A 156 0.92 19.56 -1.97
CA GLU A 156 -0.25 18.80 -1.51
C GLU A 156 0.07 17.31 -1.38
N ILE A 157 0.76 16.72 -2.38
CA ILE A 157 1.20 15.32 -2.33
C ILE A 157 2.21 15.09 -1.20
N ILE A 158 3.18 15.99 -1.02
CA ILE A 158 4.17 15.89 0.06
C ILE A 158 3.48 15.97 1.43
N CYS A 159 2.52 16.88 1.62
CA CYS A 159 1.75 16.98 2.86
C CYS A 159 0.92 15.72 3.13
N ASN A 160 0.25 15.17 2.11
CA ASN A 160 -0.50 13.93 2.23
C ASN A 160 0.43 12.75 2.59
N ASN A 161 1.56 12.62 1.91
CA ASN A 161 2.58 11.62 2.25
C ASN A 161 3.05 11.79 3.70
N ARG A 162 3.36 13.03 4.11
CA ARG A 162 3.80 13.33 5.47
C ARG A 162 2.77 12.89 6.52
N LYS A 163 1.50 13.28 6.35
CA LYS A 163 0.41 12.84 7.24
C LYS A 163 0.32 11.33 7.31
N PHE A 164 0.30 10.69 6.14
CA PHE A 164 0.14 9.27 6.03
C PHE A 164 1.29 8.49 6.68
N MET A 165 2.53 8.95 6.48
CA MET A 165 3.71 8.33 7.11
C MET A 165 3.72 8.43 8.64
N LEU A 166 3.04 9.41 9.22
CA LEU A 166 2.88 9.57 10.67
C LEU A 166 1.77 8.68 11.27
N LEU A 167 0.92 8.07 10.44
CA LEU A 167 -0.10 7.15 10.92
C LEU A 167 0.52 5.84 11.42
N PRO A 168 -0.12 5.17 12.39
CA PRO A 168 0.29 3.82 12.78
C PRO A 168 0.12 2.85 11.61
N GLU A 169 0.94 1.82 11.56
CA GLU A 169 0.76 0.70 10.64
C GLU A 169 -0.08 -0.38 11.30
N LYS A 170 -1.12 -0.84 10.61
CA LYS A 170 -1.92 -2.01 10.97
C LYS A 170 -1.50 -3.18 10.08
N ARG A 171 -1.01 -4.23 10.69
CA ARG A 171 -0.54 -5.44 10.01
C ARG A 171 -1.64 -6.49 10.05
N ILE A 172 -2.09 -6.95 8.90
CA ILE A 172 -3.22 -7.88 8.75
C ILE A 172 -2.74 -9.11 7.99
N MET A 173 -2.67 -10.24 8.67
CA MET A 173 -2.31 -11.50 8.05
C MET A 173 -3.54 -12.17 7.43
N ILE A 174 -3.38 -12.74 6.24
CA ILE A 174 -4.43 -13.54 5.59
C ILE A 174 -3.91 -14.95 5.39
N THR A 175 -4.59 -15.90 6.00
CA THR A 175 -4.33 -17.33 5.82
C THR A 175 -5.55 -18.06 5.28
N ALA A 176 -5.34 -19.11 4.53
CA ALA A 176 -6.40 -19.91 3.91
C ALA A 176 -5.87 -21.24 3.40
N ASN A 177 -6.76 -22.19 3.25
CA ASN A 177 -6.48 -23.33 2.38
C ASN A 177 -6.44 -22.92 0.90
N MET A 178 -5.82 -23.75 0.07
CA MET A 178 -5.78 -23.52 -1.39
C MET A 178 -7.17 -23.27 -1.96
N SER A 179 -7.24 -22.42 -2.97
CA SER A 179 -8.47 -22.09 -3.70
C SER A 179 -9.60 -21.45 -2.87
N ALA A 180 -9.32 -20.97 -1.65
CA ALA A 180 -10.32 -20.20 -0.89
C ALA A 180 -10.59 -18.79 -1.48
N GLY A 181 -9.71 -18.29 -2.34
CA GLY A 181 -9.85 -17.00 -2.99
C GLY A 181 -9.09 -15.86 -2.32
N LYS A 182 -7.98 -16.18 -1.64
CA LYS A 182 -7.12 -15.23 -0.93
C LYS A 182 -6.59 -14.11 -1.83
N SER A 183 -5.96 -14.46 -2.95
CA SER A 183 -5.46 -13.47 -3.92
C SER A 183 -6.60 -12.65 -4.55
N THR A 184 -7.77 -13.24 -4.76
CA THR A 184 -8.97 -12.51 -5.22
C THR A 184 -9.44 -11.50 -4.19
N LEU A 185 -9.42 -11.84 -2.90
CA LEU A 185 -9.76 -10.92 -1.81
C LEU A 185 -8.77 -9.74 -1.74
N LEU A 186 -7.47 -10.01 -1.84
CA LEU A 186 -6.45 -8.97 -1.86
C LEU A 186 -6.59 -8.03 -3.07
N ASN A 187 -6.84 -8.57 -4.26
CA ASN A 187 -7.13 -7.78 -5.45
C ASN A 187 -8.42 -6.95 -5.29
N ALA A 188 -9.45 -7.50 -4.63
CA ALA A 188 -10.68 -6.77 -4.31
C ALA A 188 -10.41 -5.62 -3.31
N LEU A 189 -9.59 -5.83 -2.29
CA LEU A 189 -9.19 -4.79 -1.33
C LEU A 189 -8.35 -3.69 -1.99
N ALA A 190 -7.39 -4.09 -2.83
CA ALA A 190 -6.60 -3.15 -3.62
C ALA A 190 -7.43 -2.41 -4.69
N GLY A 191 -8.53 -3.03 -5.19
CA GLY A 191 -9.30 -2.55 -6.35
C GLY A 191 -8.48 -2.55 -7.64
N LYS A 192 -7.49 -3.42 -7.71
CA LYS A 192 -6.53 -3.55 -8.81
C LYS A 192 -5.95 -4.97 -8.80
N LYS A 193 -5.56 -5.48 -9.95
CA LYS A 193 -4.93 -6.80 -10.06
C LYS A 193 -3.44 -6.68 -9.68
N VAL A 194 -3.13 -7.05 -8.47
CA VAL A 194 -1.76 -6.98 -7.90
C VAL A 194 -1.21 -8.34 -7.49
N ASN A 195 -2.08 -9.33 -7.27
CA ASN A 195 -1.69 -10.69 -6.93
C ASN A 195 -2.20 -11.68 -7.99
N LYS A 196 -1.38 -12.69 -8.31
CA LYS A 196 -1.76 -13.77 -9.23
C LYS A 196 -2.91 -14.59 -8.64
N THR A 197 -3.96 -14.79 -9.44
CA THR A 197 -5.17 -15.52 -9.00
C THR A 197 -5.22 -16.99 -9.46
N GLN A 198 -4.16 -17.47 -10.11
CA GLN A 198 -4.12 -18.83 -10.66
C GLN A 198 -3.58 -19.85 -9.65
N ASN A 199 -4.06 -21.08 -9.76
CA ASN A 199 -3.70 -22.24 -8.93
C ASN A 199 -2.35 -22.90 -9.34
N ASP A 200 -1.45 -22.18 -9.99
CA ASP A 200 -0.16 -22.76 -10.36
C ASP A 200 0.67 -23.08 -9.11
N THR A 201 1.42 -24.18 -9.19
CA THR A 201 2.42 -24.58 -8.19
C THR A 201 3.56 -23.57 -8.19
N CYS A 202 3.36 -22.47 -7.49
CA CYS A 202 4.33 -21.40 -7.37
C CYS A 202 5.26 -21.65 -6.20
N THR A 203 6.46 -21.10 -6.25
CA THR A 203 7.39 -21.06 -5.13
C THR A 203 6.73 -20.41 -3.92
N ALA A 204 6.97 -20.98 -2.72
CA ALA A 204 6.44 -20.39 -1.49
C ALA A 204 7.08 -19.04 -1.21
N LYS A 205 6.34 -17.98 -1.42
CA LYS A 205 6.75 -16.61 -1.07
C LYS A 205 5.69 -15.94 -0.21
N ILE A 206 6.12 -15.09 0.71
CA ILE A 206 5.22 -14.23 1.49
C ILE A 206 5.10 -12.91 0.74
N HIS A 207 3.86 -12.51 0.43
CA HIS A 207 3.59 -11.23 -0.21
C HIS A 207 3.08 -10.21 0.82
N TYR A 208 3.75 -9.07 0.88
CA TYR A 208 3.36 -7.93 1.70
C TYR A 208 2.73 -6.88 0.80
N LEU A 209 1.43 -6.65 0.95
CA LEU A 209 0.70 -5.65 0.17
C LEU A 209 0.43 -4.42 1.04
N MET A 210 1.03 -3.29 0.65
CA MET A 210 1.05 -2.03 1.40
C MET A 210 0.21 -0.95 0.70
N ASN A 211 -0.66 -0.27 1.45
CA ASN A 211 -1.44 0.84 0.90
C ASN A 211 -0.59 2.11 0.77
N LYS A 212 -0.85 2.91 -0.27
CA LYS A 212 -0.18 4.20 -0.51
C LYS A 212 -1.01 5.37 -0.01
N ALA A 213 -0.34 6.47 0.28
CA ALA A 213 -0.96 7.72 0.74
C ALA A 213 -1.99 8.29 -0.24
N GLY A 214 -1.79 8.11 -1.53
CA GLY A 214 -2.68 8.62 -2.56
C GLY A 214 -2.56 7.86 -3.88
N GLU A 215 -3.51 8.12 -4.79
CA GLU A 215 -3.51 7.54 -6.13
C GLU A 215 -2.50 8.26 -7.04
N ASP A 216 -1.60 7.49 -7.63
CA ASP A 216 -0.61 7.96 -8.60
C ASP A 216 -0.50 7.04 -9.82
N ARG A 217 -1.34 5.99 -9.86
CA ARG A 217 -1.40 4.93 -10.89
C ARG A 217 -0.19 4.00 -10.93
N PHE A 218 0.81 4.20 -10.07
CA PHE A 218 1.98 3.35 -9.98
C PHE A 218 1.79 2.26 -8.91
N SER A 219 2.21 1.03 -9.22
CA SER A 219 2.47 0.00 -8.23
C SER A 219 3.96 -0.12 -8.04
N TYR A 220 4.42 -0.13 -6.80
CA TYR A 220 5.81 -0.36 -6.45
C TYR A 220 6.00 -1.83 -6.13
N GLU A 221 7.15 -2.36 -6.48
CA GLU A 221 7.57 -3.68 -6.06
C GLU A 221 8.97 -3.61 -5.50
N LEU A 222 9.17 -4.29 -4.40
CA LEU A 222 10.46 -4.46 -3.74
C LEU A 222 10.69 -5.94 -3.50
N ASP A 223 11.55 -6.51 -4.31
CA ASP A 223 12.19 -7.80 -4.09
C ASP A 223 13.69 -7.55 -3.77
N TYR A 224 14.60 -7.65 -4.72
CA TYR A 224 16.01 -7.22 -4.57
C TYR A 224 16.17 -5.72 -4.78
N ASP A 225 15.57 -5.21 -5.83
CA ASP A 225 15.55 -3.82 -6.21
C ASP A 225 14.15 -3.24 -6.10
N LEU A 226 14.06 -1.94 -5.95
CA LEU A 226 12.80 -1.23 -5.93
C LEU A 226 12.41 -0.85 -7.36
N GLU A 227 11.33 -1.44 -7.86
CA GLU A 227 10.67 -1.03 -9.09
C GLU A 227 9.55 -0.04 -8.79
N LEU A 228 9.61 1.16 -9.38
CA LEU A 228 8.66 2.26 -9.10
C LEU A 228 7.44 2.26 -10.02
N ASN A 229 7.37 1.36 -10.95
CA ASN A 229 6.25 1.18 -11.87
C ASN A 229 6.21 -0.27 -12.34
N ALA A 230 6.03 -1.17 -11.38
CA ALA A 230 5.89 -2.58 -11.68
C ALA A 230 4.71 -2.81 -12.62
N SER A 231 4.97 -3.42 -13.79
CA SER A 231 3.92 -3.80 -14.71
C SER A 231 3.11 -4.97 -14.16
N GLN A 232 1.91 -5.17 -14.70
CA GLN A 232 1.11 -6.31 -14.31
C GLN A 232 1.82 -7.65 -14.62
N GLU A 233 2.64 -7.70 -15.66
CA GLU A 233 3.46 -8.88 -15.99
C GLU A 233 4.48 -9.15 -14.89
N VAL A 234 5.21 -8.14 -14.44
CA VAL A 234 6.19 -8.24 -13.34
C VAL A 234 5.50 -8.75 -12.10
N LEU A 235 4.42 -8.10 -11.63
CA LEU A 235 3.66 -8.52 -10.44
C LEU A 235 3.09 -9.94 -10.53
N MET A 236 2.92 -10.47 -11.76
CA MET A 236 2.42 -11.83 -11.99
C MET A 236 3.56 -12.86 -12.13
N ASP A 237 4.77 -12.46 -12.54
CA ASP A 237 5.93 -13.33 -12.73
C ASP A 237 6.77 -13.57 -11.48
N ASP A 238 6.54 -12.81 -10.41
CA ASP A 238 7.26 -12.86 -9.13
C ASP A 238 7.45 -14.26 -8.53
N ASN A 239 6.60 -15.18 -8.91
CA ASN A 239 6.69 -16.56 -8.46
C ASN A 239 7.67 -17.42 -9.27
N ALA A 240 8.25 -16.92 -10.34
CA ALA A 240 9.13 -17.68 -11.22
C ALA A 240 10.60 -17.69 -10.76
N ASP A 241 11.03 -16.68 -10.01
CA ASP A 241 12.39 -16.56 -9.52
C ASP A 241 12.52 -16.99 -8.04
N ASN A 242 13.43 -17.93 -7.77
CA ASN A 242 13.67 -18.52 -6.42
C ASN A 242 14.55 -17.64 -5.51
N SER A 243 14.72 -16.39 -5.82
CA SER A 243 15.76 -15.57 -5.24
C SER A 243 15.41 -14.93 -3.89
N SER A 244 14.15 -14.60 -3.63
CA SER A 244 13.66 -14.05 -2.37
C SER A 244 12.46 -14.84 -1.83
N LEU A 245 12.34 -14.92 -0.51
CA LEU A 245 11.17 -15.50 0.16
C LEU A 245 10.07 -14.45 0.45
N GLU A 246 10.38 -13.18 0.28
CA GLU A 246 9.49 -12.07 0.59
C GLU A 246 9.40 -11.10 -0.60
N ILE A 247 8.19 -10.70 -0.96
CA ILE A 247 7.90 -9.68 -1.97
C ILE A 247 7.02 -8.60 -1.34
N TYR A 248 7.37 -7.35 -1.59
CA TYR A 248 6.63 -6.21 -1.06
C TYR A 248 6.05 -5.40 -2.21
N VAL A 249 4.74 -5.20 -2.19
CA VAL A 249 4.02 -4.44 -3.22
C VAL A 249 3.34 -3.24 -2.57
N GLY A 250 3.65 -2.03 -3.04
CA GLY A 250 2.98 -0.79 -2.63
C GLY A 250 2.00 -0.33 -3.71
N THR A 251 0.72 -0.23 -3.38
CA THR A 251 -0.32 0.28 -4.30
C THR A 251 -1.40 1.05 -3.55
N ARG A 252 -2.11 1.96 -4.24
CA ARG A 252 -3.27 2.62 -3.61
C ARG A 252 -4.40 1.61 -3.45
N PHE A 253 -4.91 1.47 -2.21
CA PHE A 253 -6.14 0.70 -1.97
C PHE A 253 -7.35 1.57 -2.32
N ARG A 254 -8.16 1.07 -3.23
CA ARG A 254 -9.35 1.74 -3.75
C ARG A 254 -10.58 1.33 -2.93
N SER A 255 -10.62 1.81 -1.69
CA SER A 255 -11.75 1.62 -0.79
C SER A 255 -12.72 2.80 -0.89
N ILE A 256 -14.01 2.53 -0.70
CA ILE A 256 -15.04 3.57 -0.54
C ILE A 256 -14.94 4.19 0.86
N SER A 257 -14.51 3.41 1.84
CA SER A 257 -14.28 3.89 3.20
C SER A 257 -12.94 4.61 3.31
N GLU A 258 -12.87 5.62 4.15
CA GLU A 258 -11.61 6.29 4.46
C GLU A 258 -10.69 5.33 5.21
N ILE A 259 -9.45 5.19 4.72
CA ILE A 259 -8.42 4.38 5.34
C ILE A 259 -7.64 5.28 6.30
N SER A 260 -7.84 5.09 7.60
CA SER A 260 -7.28 5.93 8.66
C SER A 260 -5.87 5.53 9.11
N ASN A 261 -5.33 4.39 8.60
CA ASN A 261 -4.04 3.84 8.99
C ASN A 261 -3.18 3.48 7.79
N LYS A 262 -1.88 3.35 8.00
CA LYS A 262 -1.07 2.53 7.10
C LYS A 262 -1.50 1.08 7.26
N VAL A 263 -1.67 0.36 6.17
CA VAL A 263 -2.10 -1.04 6.19
C VAL A 263 -1.08 -1.88 5.43
N CYS A 264 -0.68 -2.99 6.04
CA CYS A 264 0.14 -4.00 5.42
C CYS A 264 -0.60 -5.35 5.50
N PHE A 265 -1.08 -5.86 4.36
CA PHE A 265 -1.56 -7.23 4.28
C PHE A 265 -0.38 -8.18 4.10
N ILE A 266 -0.36 -9.24 4.91
CA ILE A 266 0.63 -10.33 4.85
C ILE A 266 -0.08 -11.53 4.24
N ASP A 267 0.22 -11.82 2.97
CA ASP A 267 -0.34 -12.94 2.22
C ASP A 267 0.54 -14.18 2.38
N THR A 268 0.05 -15.16 3.15
CA THR A 268 0.77 -16.41 3.35
C THR A 268 0.52 -17.39 2.20
N PRO A 269 1.47 -18.28 1.86
CA PRO A 269 1.22 -19.37 0.92
C PRO A 269 0.03 -20.22 1.36
N GLY A 270 -0.75 -20.75 0.39
CA GLY A 270 -1.87 -21.65 0.71
C GLY A 270 -1.37 -23.02 1.24
N VAL A 271 -1.95 -23.50 2.35
CA VAL A 271 -1.42 -24.64 3.12
C VAL A 271 -1.72 -26.04 2.54
N ASN A 272 -2.41 -26.16 1.43
CA ASN A 272 -2.83 -27.46 0.89
C ASN A 272 -2.26 -27.80 -0.50
N SER A 273 -0.96 -27.82 -0.66
CA SER A 273 -0.41 -28.67 -1.67
C SER A 273 0.12 -29.93 -0.96
N SER A 274 -0.51 -31.07 -1.21
CA SER A 274 0.04 -32.39 -0.83
C SER A 274 1.46 -32.63 -1.37
N GLN A 275 1.97 -31.70 -2.18
CA GLN A 275 3.26 -31.70 -2.83
C GLN A 275 4.26 -30.68 -2.24
N ASN A 276 3.86 -29.72 -1.39
CA ASN A 276 4.77 -28.66 -0.88
C ASN A 276 4.71 -28.54 0.64
N LYS A 277 5.51 -29.38 1.29
CA LYS A 277 5.80 -29.28 2.72
C LYS A 277 6.38 -27.91 3.08
N GLU A 278 7.19 -27.33 2.20
CA GLU A 278 7.80 -26.01 2.34
C GLU A 278 6.79 -24.87 2.46
N HIS A 279 5.67 -24.89 1.70
CA HIS A 279 4.61 -23.88 1.80
C HIS A 279 3.96 -23.88 3.17
N ARG A 280 3.72 -25.07 3.72
CA ARG A 280 3.13 -25.20 5.05
C ARG A 280 4.10 -24.73 6.13
N GLU A 281 5.36 -25.16 6.07
CA GLU A 281 6.38 -24.75 7.04
C GLU A 281 6.58 -23.23 7.04
N LEU A 282 6.56 -22.59 5.86
CA LEU A 282 6.66 -21.12 5.74
C LEU A 282 5.41 -20.43 6.31
N THR A 283 4.20 -20.93 6.02
CA THR A 283 2.97 -20.37 6.58
C THR A 283 2.93 -20.53 8.10
N ASP A 284 3.28 -21.71 8.60
CA ASP A 284 3.26 -22.03 10.02
C ASP A 284 4.29 -21.16 10.79
N SER A 285 5.50 -20.96 10.23
CA SER A 285 6.49 -20.05 10.81
C SER A 285 6.02 -18.58 10.76
N THR A 286 5.40 -18.16 9.65
CA THR A 286 4.90 -16.79 9.52
C THR A 286 3.79 -16.49 10.55
N ILE A 287 2.87 -17.44 10.78
CA ILE A 287 1.80 -17.29 11.78
C ILE A 287 2.39 -17.22 13.21
N SER A 288 3.45 -17.97 13.47
CA SER A 288 4.07 -18.02 14.81
C SER A 288 5.00 -16.82 15.08
N ASP A 289 5.71 -16.35 14.07
CA ASP A 289 6.83 -15.40 14.21
C ASP A 289 6.44 -13.94 13.86
N GLU A 290 5.47 -13.76 12.96
CA GLU A 290 5.06 -12.43 12.54
C GLU A 290 4.14 -11.76 13.56
N ASN A 291 4.49 -10.53 13.92
CA ASN A 291 3.62 -9.67 14.71
C ASN A 291 2.55 -9.07 13.79
N CYS A 292 1.30 -9.50 13.95
CA CYS A 292 0.15 -8.91 13.24
C CYS A 292 -0.96 -8.51 14.23
N ASP A 293 -1.68 -7.45 13.85
CA ASP A 293 -2.75 -6.88 14.68
C ASP A 293 -4.08 -7.63 14.49
N LEU A 294 -4.24 -8.29 13.32
CA LEU A 294 -5.43 -9.03 12.96
C LEU A 294 -5.06 -10.20 12.04
N LEU A 295 -5.62 -11.38 12.31
CA LEU A 295 -5.55 -12.51 11.40
C LEU A 295 -6.91 -12.73 10.74
N ILE A 296 -6.92 -12.82 9.41
CA ILE A 296 -8.08 -13.17 8.61
C ILE A 296 -7.93 -14.62 8.18
N TYR A 297 -8.86 -15.47 8.61
CA TYR A 297 -8.95 -16.84 8.14
C TYR A 297 -10.02 -16.95 7.06
N LEU A 298 -9.62 -17.24 5.81
CA LEU A 298 -10.53 -17.31 4.68
C LEU A 298 -10.91 -18.77 4.40
N LEU A 299 -12.19 -19.08 4.57
CA LEU A 299 -12.79 -20.40 4.30
C LEU A 299 -13.41 -20.44 2.90
N ASN A 300 -13.30 -21.59 2.24
CA ASN A 300 -13.99 -21.84 0.96
C ASN A 300 -15.38 -22.41 1.22
N GLY A 301 -16.45 -21.66 0.93
CA GLY A 301 -17.84 -22.08 1.14
C GLY A 301 -18.24 -23.35 0.40
N GLU A 302 -17.54 -23.72 -0.68
CA GLU A 302 -17.79 -24.97 -1.42
C GLU A 302 -17.22 -26.22 -0.73
N ASN A 303 -16.21 -26.07 0.15
CA ASN A 303 -15.45 -27.19 0.75
C ASN A 303 -15.10 -26.91 2.21
N ILE A 304 -16.06 -26.53 3.03
CA ILE A 304 -15.83 -26.24 4.46
C ILE A 304 -15.65 -27.54 5.26
N GLY A 305 -14.69 -27.54 6.17
CA GLY A 305 -14.53 -28.62 7.15
C GLY A 305 -13.83 -29.85 6.60
N THR A 306 -12.98 -29.68 5.58
CA THR A 306 -12.07 -30.75 5.16
C THR A 306 -11.06 -31.07 6.27
N ASP A 307 -10.50 -32.27 6.27
CA ASP A 307 -9.49 -32.67 7.27
C ASP A 307 -8.31 -31.70 7.33
N ASP A 308 -7.94 -31.11 6.19
CA ASP A 308 -6.86 -30.15 6.11
C ASP A 308 -7.27 -28.78 6.67
N ASP A 309 -8.52 -28.35 6.46
CA ASP A 309 -9.07 -27.14 7.13
C ASP A 309 -9.01 -27.30 8.65
N ILE A 310 -9.46 -28.43 9.16
CA ILE A 310 -9.50 -28.71 10.60
C ILE A 310 -8.09 -28.73 11.19
N LYS A 311 -7.12 -29.34 10.50
CA LYS A 311 -5.72 -29.37 10.95
C LYS A 311 -5.12 -27.97 11.01
N HIS A 312 -5.35 -27.16 9.97
CA HIS A 312 -4.81 -25.79 9.92
C HIS A 312 -5.52 -24.87 10.93
N LEU A 313 -6.83 -24.98 11.08
CA LEU A 313 -7.57 -24.26 12.13
C LEU A 313 -7.06 -24.57 13.53
N ARG A 314 -6.78 -25.84 13.84
CA ARG A 314 -6.17 -26.23 15.13
C ARG A 314 -4.78 -25.64 15.31
N PHE A 315 -3.96 -25.71 14.28
CA PHE A 315 -2.61 -25.09 14.32
C PHE A 315 -2.70 -23.59 14.62
N VAL A 316 -3.61 -22.85 13.95
CA VAL A 316 -3.81 -21.43 14.20
C VAL A 316 -4.30 -21.18 15.62
N ALA A 317 -5.25 -21.97 16.12
CA ALA A 317 -5.74 -21.85 17.50
C ALA A 317 -4.65 -22.06 18.57
N GLU A 318 -3.68 -22.94 18.28
CA GLU A 318 -2.57 -23.26 19.21
C GLU A 318 -1.44 -22.21 19.15
N ASN A 319 -1.23 -21.54 18.03
CA ASN A 319 -0.06 -20.70 17.79
C ASN A 319 -0.34 -19.20 17.64
N TYR A 320 -1.58 -18.79 17.41
CA TYR A 320 -1.97 -17.39 17.31
C TYR A 320 -3.02 -17.04 18.36
N HIS A 321 -2.76 -16.02 19.17
CA HIS A 321 -3.62 -15.60 20.28
C HIS A 321 -4.15 -14.17 20.14
N GLY A 322 -3.97 -13.55 18.95
CA GLY A 322 -4.52 -12.23 18.63
C GLY A 322 -5.96 -12.29 18.15
N GLU A 323 -6.43 -11.17 17.64
CA GLU A 323 -7.76 -11.05 17.05
C GLU A 323 -7.85 -11.83 15.73
N ILE A 324 -8.91 -12.65 15.58
CA ILE A 324 -9.17 -13.45 14.37
C ILE A 324 -10.56 -13.15 13.84
N VAL A 325 -10.64 -12.91 12.53
CA VAL A 325 -11.89 -12.81 11.78
C VAL A 325 -11.96 -13.95 10.77
N PHE A 326 -13.06 -14.69 10.79
CA PHE A 326 -13.32 -15.77 9.84
C PHE A 326 -14.21 -15.27 8.71
N LEU A 327 -13.75 -15.40 7.48
CA LEU A 327 -14.52 -15.07 6.28
C LEU A 327 -14.88 -16.34 5.52
N ILE A 328 -16.13 -16.49 5.15
CA ILE A 328 -16.57 -17.55 4.26
C ILE A 328 -16.79 -16.97 2.87
N ASN A 329 -15.91 -17.30 1.94
CA ASN A 329 -15.97 -16.87 0.55
C ASN A 329 -16.71 -17.89 -0.33
N LYS A 330 -17.16 -17.46 -1.52
CA LYS A 330 -17.80 -18.28 -2.55
C LYS A 330 -19.20 -18.82 -2.19
N LEU A 331 -19.86 -18.26 -1.17
CA LEU A 331 -21.25 -18.59 -0.89
C LEU A 331 -22.22 -18.12 -2.00
N ASP A 332 -21.79 -17.21 -2.86
CA ASP A 332 -22.51 -16.81 -4.07
C ASP A 332 -22.70 -17.95 -5.09
N ARG A 333 -21.94 -19.06 -4.95
CA ARG A 333 -22.12 -20.29 -5.74
C ARG A 333 -23.21 -21.23 -5.19
N PHE A 334 -23.73 -20.99 -4.01
CA PHE A 334 -24.79 -21.78 -3.40
C PHE A 334 -26.04 -21.84 -4.27
N LYS A 335 -26.67 -23.03 -4.30
CA LYS A 335 -27.90 -23.25 -5.04
C LYS A 335 -29.10 -22.86 -4.17
N LYS A 336 -30.07 -22.17 -4.77
CA LYS A 336 -31.32 -21.83 -4.11
C LYS A 336 -32.04 -23.11 -3.68
N ASP A 337 -32.68 -23.07 -2.52
CA ASP A 337 -33.51 -24.16 -1.94
C ASP A 337 -32.73 -25.46 -1.57
N VAL A 338 -31.39 -25.43 -1.70
CA VAL A 338 -30.49 -26.54 -1.30
C VAL A 338 -29.57 -26.10 -0.19
N ASP A 339 -28.93 -24.94 -0.36
CA ASP A 339 -27.92 -24.40 0.54
C ASP A 339 -28.48 -23.13 1.21
N SER A 340 -28.13 -22.90 2.46
CA SER A 340 -28.54 -21.70 3.22
C SER A 340 -27.34 -20.98 3.80
N VAL A 341 -27.19 -19.69 3.48
CA VAL A 341 -26.12 -18.84 4.00
C VAL A 341 -26.19 -18.74 5.54
N PRO A 342 -27.35 -18.40 6.17
CA PRO A 342 -27.43 -18.31 7.62
C PRO A 342 -27.13 -19.63 8.34
N ALA A 343 -27.61 -20.76 7.80
CA ALA A 343 -27.36 -22.07 8.39
C ALA A 343 -25.87 -22.44 8.32
N THR A 344 -25.19 -22.10 7.21
CA THR A 344 -23.75 -22.34 7.04
C THR A 344 -22.93 -21.50 8.01
N LEU A 345 -23.23 -20.20 8.14
CA LEU A 345 -22.54 -19.33 9.09
C LEU A 345 -22.64 -19.86 10.53
N LYS A 346 -23.86 -20.23 10.94
CA LYS A 346 -24.12 -20.79 12.27
C LYS A 346 -23.34 -22.09 12.51
N LYS A 347 -23.40 -23.02 11.55
CA LYS A 347 -22.68 -24.29 11.64
C LYS A 347 -21.17 -24.10 11.76
N VAL A 348 -20.61 -23.21 10.94
CA VAL A 348 -19.17 -22.92 10.98
C VAL A 348 -18.78 -22.31 12.33
N ALA A 349 -19.56 -21.37 12.88
CA ALA A 349 -19.28 -20.80 14.20
C ALA A 349 -19.33 -21.89 15.31
N GLU A 350 -20.31 -22.81 15.25
CA GLU A 350 -20.38 -23.95 16.19
C GLU A 350 -19.17 -24.88 16.06
N ASP A 351 -18.70 -25.16 14.84
CA ASP A 351 -17.55 -26.04 14.60
C ASP A 351 -16.23 -25.38 15.01
N LEU A 352 -16.07 -24.07 14.79
CA LEU A 352 -14.92 -23.28 15.31
C LEU A 352 -14.88 -23.28 16.83
N THR A 353 -16.05 -23.15 17.48
CA THR A 353 -16.13 -23.23 18.97
C THR A 353 -15.67 -24.61 19.48
N LYS A 354 -16.01 -25.71 18.81
CA LYS A 354 -15.52 -27.07 19.14
C LYS A 354 -14.01 -27.22 18.96
N ILE A 355 -13.42 -26.47 18.04
CA ILE A 355 -11.95 -26.46 17.81
C ILE A 355 -11.23 -25.73 18.93
N GLY A 356 -11.88 -24.78 19.62
CA GLY A 356 -11.32 -24.02 20.73
C GLY A 356 -11.37 -22.49 20.55
N TYR A 357 -12.01 -21.99 19.51
CA TYR A 357 -12.18 -20.53 19.35
C TYR A 357 -13.35 -20.01 20.22
N GLU A 358 -13.07 -18.98 21.01
CA GLU A 358 -14.10 -18.34 21.85
C GLU A 358 -14.84 -17.27 21.03
N ASN A 359 -16.19 -17.41 20.93
CA ASN A 359 -17.07 -16.46 20.23
C ASN A 359 -16.56 -16.05 18.84
N PRO A 360 -16.33 -17.00 17.90
CA PRO A 360 -15.71 -16.69 16.63
C PRO A 360 -16.59 -15.76 15.78
N HIS A 361 -15.99 -14.66 15.28
CA HIS A 361 -16.62 -13.75 14.33
C HIS A 361 -16.56 -14.35 12.93
N VAL A 362 -17.71 -14.77 12.40
CA VAL A 362 -17.82 -15.45 11.10
C VAL A 362 -18.71 -14.65 10.15
N TYR A 363 -18.15 -14.18 9.05
CA TYR A 363 -18.86 -13.35 8.09
C TYR A 363 -18.78 -13.91 6.67
N PRO A 364 -19.85 -13.75 5.86
CA PRO A 364 -19.84 -14.12 4.45
C PRO A 364 -19.20 -13.02 3.61
N ILE A 365 -18.49 -13.41 2.54
CA ILE A 365 -17.96 -12.49 1.54
C ILE A 365 -18.02 -13.09 0.14
N SER A 366 -18.24 -12.26 -0.88
CA SER A 366 -17.96 -12.61 -2.27
C SER A 366 -16.80 -11.76 -2.78
N ALA A 367 -15.59 -12.27 -2.56
CA ALA A 367 -14.37 -11.57 -2.96
C ALA A 367 -14.33 -11.31 -4.48
N TYR A 368 -14.85 -12.24 -5.28
CA TYR A 368 -14.84 -12.10 -6.73
C TYR A 368 -15.88 -11.09 -7.23
N ALA A 369 -17.07 -11.00 -6.63
CA ALA A 369 -18.03 -9.95 -6.94
C ALA A 369 -17.49 -8.57 -6.60
N ALA A 370 -16.82 -8.43 -5.44
CA ALA A 370 -16.16 -7.20 -5.03
C ALA A 370 -15.00 -6.81 -5.96
N TYR A 371 -14.19 -7.78 -6.37
CA TYR A 371 -13.11 -7.58 -7.33
C TYR A 371 -13.65 -7.03 -8.67
N LEU A 372 -14.61 -7.71 -9.29
CA LEU A 372 -15.18 -7.29 -10.57
C LEU A 372 -15.83 -5.90 -10.49
N ALA A 373 -16.58 -5.62 -9.41
CA ALA A 373 -17.21 -4.33 -9.22
C ALA A 373 -16.17 -3.20 -9.11
N LYS A 374 -15.12 -3.37 -8.30
CA LYS A 374 -14.07 -2.35 -8.15
C LYS A 374 -13.25 -2.17 -9.42
N MET A 375 -12.93 -3.25 -10.15
CA MET A 375 -12.26 -3.15 -11.45
C MET A 375 -13.09 -2.31 -12.42
N SER A 376 -14.40 -2.60 -12.55
CA SER A 376 -15.30 -1.84 -13.42
C SER A 376 -15.42 -0.37 -13.00
N MET A 377 -15.59 -0.07 -11.71
CA MET A 377 -15.66 1.31 -11.18
C MET A 377 -14.40 2.12 -11.43
N ASN A 378 -13.25 1.48 -11.46
CA ASN A 378 -11.96 2.14 -11.68
C ASN A 378 -11.54 2.20 -13.17
N GLY A 379 -12.41 1.73 -14.08
CA GLY A 379 -12.14 1.76 -15.52
C GLY A 379 -11.06 0.79 -15.96
N GLU A 380 -10.81 -0.26 -15.18
CA GLU A 380 -9.91 -1.36 -15.57
C GLU A 380 -10.62 -2.27 -16.59
N GLU A 381 -9.88 -2.82 -17.54
CA GLU A 381 -10.45 -3.70 -18.55
C GLU A 381 -10.85 -5.05 -17.95
N LEU A 382 -12.09 -5.46 -18.20
CA LEU A 382 -12.61 -6.78 -17.89
C LEU A 382 -12.69 -7.60 -19.17
N THR A 383 -12.41 -8.90 -19.08
CA THR A 383 -12.63 -9.86 -20.17
C THR A 383 -14.14 -10.09 -20.39
N GLU A 384 -14.52 -10.67 -21.53
CA GLU A 384 -15.92 -11.00 -21.81
C GLU A 384 -16.50 -11.93 -20.73
N ASP A 385 -15.75 -12.95 -20.31
CA ASP A 385 -16.14 -13.86 -19.22
C ASP A 385 -16.33 -13.13 -17.88
N GLU A 386 -15.45 -12.17 -17.57
CA GLU A 386 -15.54 -11.35 -16.34
C GLU A 386 -16.77 -10.42 -16.37
N ILE A 387 -17.17 -9.92 -17.55
CA ILE A 387 -18.39 -9.12 -17.72
C ILE A 387 -19.63 -9.97 -17.47
N ASP A 388 -19.71 -11.17 -18.07
CA ASP A 388 -20.80 -12.12 -17.86
C ASP A 388 -20.90 -12.53 -16.38
N ASP A 389 -19.78 -12.78 -15.77
CA ASP A 389 -19.66 -13.09 -14.34
C ASP A 389 -20.12 -11.92 -13.45
N LEU A 390 -19.81 -10.67 -13.81
CA LEU A 390 -20.28 -9.47 -13.10
C LEU A 390 -21.81 -9.37 -13.14
N ASP A 391 -22.42 -9.56 -14.30
CA ASP A 391 -23.87 -9.50 -14.46
C ASP A 391 -24.60 -10.66 -13.75
N PHE A 392 -23.99 -11.84 -13.74
CA PHE A 392 -24.50 -12.94 -12.93
C PHE A 392 -24.53 -12.59 -11.44
N ARG A 393 -23.44 -12.00 -10.92
CA ARG A 393 -23.32 -11.66 -9.51
C ARG A 393 -24.20 -10.50 -9.08
N LYS A 394 -24.42 -9.49 -9.94
CA LYS A 394 -25.42 -8.45 -9.70
C LYS A 394 -26.81 -9.09 -9.43
N ARG A 395 -27.23 -10.01 -10.28
CA ARG A 395 -28.51 -10.72 -10.13
C ARG A 395 -28.56 -11.66 -8.92
N LYS A 396 -27.44 -12.34 -8.62
CA LYS A 396 -27.38 -13.29 -7.51
C LYS A 396 -27.40 -12.57 -6.16
N LEU A 397 -26.54 -11.54 -5.99
CA LEU A 397 -26.39 -10.84 -4.73
C LEU A 397 -27.49 -9.77 -4.48
N SER A 398 -28.41 -9.54 -5.44
CA SER A 398 -29.60 -8.73 -5.19
C SER A 398 -30.65 -9.48 -4.35
N ARG A 399 -30.58 -10.82 -4.26
CA ARG A 399 -31.49 -11.63 -3.45
C ARG A 399 -31.18 -11.48 -1.97
N GLU A 400 -32.20 -11.37 -1.14
CA GLU A 400 -32.07 -11.03 0.28
C GLU A 400 -31.07 -11.92 1.04
N GLU A 401 -31.11 -13.23 0.81
CA GLU A 401 -30.21 -14.18 1.47
C GLU A 401 -28.72 -13.99 1.11
N PHE A 402 -28.43 -13.44 -0.08
CA PHE A 402 -27.08 -13.19 -0.58
C PHE A 402 -26.62 -11.75 -0.41
N GLN A 403 -27.37 -10.93 0.33
CA GLN A 403 -26.96 -9.58 0.73
C GLN A 403 -26.06 -9.69 1.96
N TYR A 404 -24.79 -9.96 1.76
CA TYR A 404 -23.86 -10.34 2.83
C TYR A 404 -23.63 -9.24 3.88
N HIS A 405 -23.72 -7.95 3.52
CA HIS A 405 -23.65 -6.87 4.50
C HIS A 405 -24.62 -7.03 5.68
N ARG A 406 -25.75 -7.73 5.50
CA ARG A 406 -26.75 -7.95 6.56
C ARG A 406 -26.32 -8.92 7.66
N TYR A 407 -25.23 -9.66 7.44
CA TYR A 407 -24.66 -10.60 8.41
C TYR A 407 -23.48 -10.02 9.20
N TYR A 408 -23.16 -8.74 8.99
CA TYR A 408 -22.12 -8.05 9.70
C TYR A 408 -22.69 -7.16 10.82
N ASP A 409 -21.98 -7.07 11.94
CA ASP A 409 -22.36 -6.25 13.09
C ASP A 409 -21.87 -4.79 12.98
N VAL A 410 -21.62 -4.32 11.75
CA VAL A 410 -21.13 -2.96 11.47
C VAL A 410 -22.03 -2.26 10.46
N GLU A 411 -22.21 -0.94 10.63
CA GLU A 411 -22.96 -0.13 9.67
C GLU A 411 -22.15 0.04 8.39
N THR A 412 -22.78 -0.30 7.25
CA THR A 412 -22.21 -0.04 5.92
C THR A 412 -22.42 1.42 5.52
N PRO A 413 -21.53 1.99 4.67
CA PRO A 413 -21.79 3.29 4.06
C PRO A 413 -23.13 3.31 3.31
N GLU A 414 -23.81 4.44 3.35
CA GLU A 414 -24.99 4.67 2.50
C GLU A 414 -24.58 4.63 1.04
N ILE A 415 -25.29 3.85 0.25
CA ILE A 415 -25.07 3.70 -1.20
C ILE A 415 -26.37 4.09 -1.92
N ASP A 416 -26.26 4.88 -2.96
CA ASP A 416 -27.41 5.15 -3.86
C ASP A 416 -27.86 3.83 -4.51
N GLU A 417 -29.13 3.47 -4.31
CA GLU A 417 -29.70 2.24 -4.87
C GLU A 417 -29.70 2.23 -6.43
N ASN A 418 -29.50 3.36 -7.07
CA ASN A 418 -29.28 3.45 -8.53
C ASN A 418 -27.83 3.19 -8.94
N ASP A 419 -26.89 3.17 -8.03
CA ASP A 419 -25.50 2.78 -8.28
C ASP A 419 -25.38 1.24 -8.19
N GLU A 420 -25.61 0.58 -9.32
CA GLU A 420 -25.58 -0.90 -9.39
C GLU A 420 -24.26 -1.50 -8.88
N LEU A 421 -23.13 -0.85 -9.14
CA LEU A 421 -21.82 -1.36 -8.71
C LEU A 421 -21.59 -1.09 -7.21
N GLY A 422 -22.01 0.04 -6.71
CA GLY A 422 -22.02 0.34 -5.28
C GLY A 422 -22.91 -0.62 -4.49
N VAL A 423 -24.11 -0.90 -5.00
CA VAL A 423 -25.03 -1.90 -4.42
C VAL A 423 -24.40 -3.30 -4.44
N LEU A 424 -23.72 -3.67 -5.53
CA LEU A 424 -23.01 -4.95 -5.61
C LEU A 424 -21.87 -5.02 -4.58
N LEU A 425 -21.08 -3.96 -4.40
CA LEU A 425 -20.04 -3.91 -3.38
C LEU A 425 -20.60 -4.05 -1.97
N ARG A 426 -21.68 -3.33 -1.64
CA ARG A 426 -22.38 -3.49 -0.37
C ARG A 426 -22.83 -4.93 -0.16
N ASN A 427 -23.54 -5.50 -1.15
CA ASN A 427 -24.10 -6.84 -1.04
C ASN A 427 -23.03 -7.95 -1.04
N SER A 428 -21.85 -7.71 -1.61
CA SER A 428 -20.72 -8.66 -1.55
C SER A 428 -20.10 -8.81 -0.15
N GLY A 429 -20.46 -7.94 0.80
CA GLY A 429 -19.90 -7.88 2.15
C GLY A 429 -18.57 -7.14 2.26
N ILE A 430 -17.96 -6.71 1.14
CA ILE A 430 -16.63 -6.10 1.17
C ILE A 430 -16.63 -4.77 1.93
N LEU A 431 -17.67 -3.93 1.79
CA LEU A 431 -17.73 -2.64 2.47
C LEU A 431 -17.84 -2.80 3.99
N SER A 432 -18.62 -3.79 4.46
CA SER A 432 -18.69 -4.12 5.89
C SER A 432 -17.37 -4.67 6.39
N PHE A 433 -16.71 -5.52 5.59
CA PHE A 433 -15.41 -6.06 5.94
C PHE A 433 -14.33 -4.97 5.99
N GLU A 434 -14.30 -4.03 5.04
CA GLU A 434 -13.40 -2.87 5.06
C GLU A 434 -13.57 -2.02 6.35
N LYS A 435 -14.79 -1.90 6.89
CA LYS A 435 -15.03 -1.21 8.17
C LYS A 435 -14.45 -1.94 9.39
N ILE A 436 -14.27 -3.24 9.31
CA ILE A 436 -13.62 -4.04 10.38
C ILE A 436 -12.10 -3.85 10.31
N ILE A 437 -11.55 -3.81 9.10
CA ILE A 437 -10.09 -3.84 8.92
C ILE A 437 -9.43 -2.47 8.89
N TYR A 438 -10.15 -1.39 8.51
CA TYR A 438 -9.63 -0.01 8.44
C TYR A 438 -10.13 0.85 9.60
#